data_5924b582a2cd5e86a666233ab38b9089
#
_entry.id   5924b582a2cd5e86a666233ab38b9089
#
_cell.length_a   1.000
_cell.length_b   1.000
_cell.length_c   1.000
_cell.angle_alpha   90.00
_cell.angle_beta   90.00
_cell.angle_gamma   90.00
#
_symmetry.space_group_name_H-M   'P 1'
#
loop_
_entity.id
_entity.type
_entity.pdbx_description
1 polymer ?
#
loop_
_entity_poly.entity_id
_entity_poly.type
_entity_poly.pdbx_seq_one_letter_code
_entity_poly.pdbx_strand_id
1 'polypeptide(L)'
;MATTPEGKFKKTFLTKLKRAVKPVAILQYEQSATTVKGFPDVLVILEGITIFIEFKASKRSKFQPLQKEWNEKLNDSGHFSYICYPENADDILAEIKRIA
;
A
#
# COMPACT_ATOMS: atom_id res chain seq x y z
N MET A 1 18.49 7.03 -12.06
CA MET A 1 18.09 5.72 -11.55
C MET A 1 17.01 5.11 -12.40
N ALA A 2 17.16 3.84 -12.72
CA ALA A 2 16.14 3.14 -13.47
C ALA A 2 14.89 2.98 -12.57
N THR A 3 13.74 3.41 -13.07
CA THR A 3 12.48 3.26 -12.37
C THR A 3 11.82 1.95 -12.83
N THR A 4 11.57 1.04 -11.90
CA THR A 4 10.88 -0.20 -12.19
C THR A 4 9.40 0.08 -12.49
N PRO A 5 8.70 -0.81 -13.21
CA PRO A 5 7.25 -0.67 -13.40
C PRO A 5 6.49 -0.54 -12.09
N GLU A 6 6.88 -1.31 -11.08
CA GLU A 6 6.27 -1.24 -9.75
C GLU A 6 6.50 0.12 -9.10
N GLY A 7 7.73 0.64 -9.14
CA GLY A 7 8.06 1.93 -8.57
C GLY A 7 7.34 3.08 -9.25
N LYS A 8 7.21 3.01 -10.57
CA LYS A 8 6.50 4.01 -11.36
C LYS A 8 5.01 4.02 -11.03
N PHE A 9 4.41 2.85 -10.95
CA PHE A 9 3.01 2.70 -10.56
C PHE A 9 2.75 3.23 -9.15
N LYS A 10 3.59 2.84 -8.20
CA LYS A 10 3.54 3.28 -6.81
C LYS A 10 3.55 4.81 -6.70
N LYS A 11 4.50 5.45 -7.40
CA LYS A 11 4.62 6.91 -7.41
C LYS A 11 3.36 7.57 -7.96
N THR A 12 2.83 7.06 -9.05
CA THR A 12 1.61 7.58 -9.67
C THR A 12 0.42 7.45 -8.72
N PHE A 13 0.25 6.29 -8.11
CA PHE A 13 -0.83 6.05 -7.16
C PHE A 13 -0.74 7.01 -5.96
N LEU A 14 0.43 7.13 -5.36
CA LEU A 14 0.61 7.98 -4.19
C LEU A 14 0.38 9.46 -4.51
N THR A 15 0.72 9.89 -5.72
CA THR A 15 0.44 11.26 -6.15
C THR A 15 -1.07 11.52 -6.20
N LYS A 16 -1.84 10.58 -6.76
CA LYS A 16 -3.30 10.69 -6.80
C LYS A 16 -3.90 10.66 -5.39
N LEU A 17 -3.39 9.79 -4.55
CA LEU A 17 -3.85 9.65 -3.18
C LEU A 17 -3.66 10.94 -2.38
N LYS A 18 -2.49 11.56 -2.50
CA LYS A 18 -2.20 12.82 -1.81
C LYS A 18 -3.18 13.92 -2.18
N ARG A 19 -3.58 13.98 -3.43
CA ARG A 19 -4.57 14.98 -3.88
C ARG A 19 -5.96 14.66 -3.38
N ALA A 20 -6.30 13.38 -3.31
CA ALA A 20 -7.65 12.95 -2.98
C ALA A 20 -7.97 13.06 -1.49
N VAL A 21 -7.02 12.69 -0.60
CA VAL A 21 -7.32 12.57 0.83
C VAL A 21 -6.41 13.42 1.72
N LYS A 22 -5.41 14.07 1.17
CA LYS A 22 -4.50 14.98 1.90
C LYS A 22 -4.01 14.37 3.21
N PRO A 23 -3.22 13.30 3.15
CA PRO A 23 -2.79 12.60 4.37
C PRO A 23 -1.87 13.45 5.25
N VAL A 24 -1.86 13.16 6.54
CA VAL A 24 -0.93 13.78 7.50
C VAL A 24 0.50 13.41 7.12
N ALA A 25 0.73 12.15 6.76
CA ALA A 25 2.04 11.67 6.34
C ALA A 25 1.90 10.40 5.50
N ILE A 26 2.88 10.16 4.64
CA ILE A 26 3.05 8.90 3.95
C ILE A 26 4.46 8.42 4.26
N LEU A 27 4.57 7.24 4.85
CA LEU A 27 5.84 6.63 5.19
C LEU A 27 6.13 5.49 4.24
N GLN A 28 7.34 5.50 3.70
CA GLN A 28 7.84 4.43 2.85
C GLN A 28 9.14 3.93 3.43
N TYR A 29 9.33 2.62 3.43
CA TYR A 29 10.58 2.05 3.91
C TYR A 29 10.94 0.83 3.08
N GLU A 30 12.24 0.58 2.99
CA GLU A 30 12.75 -0.59 2.32
C GLU A 30 12.84 -1.76 3.28
N GLN A 31 12.51 -2.93 2.79
CA GLN A 31 12.68 -4.13 3.59
C GLN A 31 14.17 -4.44 3.73
N SER A 32 14.60 -4.64 4.95
CA SER A 32 15.96 -5.02 5.27
C SER A 32 15.93 -6.23 6.19
N ALA A 33 17.10 -6.73 6.55
CA ALA A 33 17.21 -7.86 7.47
C ALA A 33 16.60 -7.58 8.84
N THR A 34 16.45 -6.30 9.21
CA THR A 34 15.89 -5.89 10.50
C THR A 34 14.41 -5.59 10.46
N THR A 35 13.79 -5.57 9.26
CA THR A 35 12.36 -5.33 9.13
C THR A 35 11.59 -6.65 9.15
N VAL A 36 10.30 -6.55 9.47
CA VAL A 36 9.43 -7.72 9.46
C VAL A 36 9.15 -8.12 8.01
N LYS A 37 9.53 -9.35 7.67
CA LYS A 37 9.32 -9.86 6.31
C LYS A 37 7.84 -9.89 5.92
N GLY A 38 7.56 -9.43 4.73
CA GLY A 38 6.20 -9.45 4.17
C GLY A 38 5.29 -8.34 4.68
N PHE A 39 5.75 -7.51 5.60
CA PHE A 39 4.97 -6.38 6.08
C PHE A 39 4.80 -5.34 4.95
N PRO A 40 3.64 -4.68 4.84
CA PRO A 40 3.44 -3.65 3.82
C PRO A 40 4.50 -2.55 3.91
N ASP A 41 4.98 -2.08 2.75
CA ASP A 41 6.09 -1.13 2.69
C ASP A 41 5.67 0.34 2.69
N VAL A 42 4.38 0.62 2.65
CA VAL A 42 3.85 1.98 2.68
C VAL A 42 2.77 2.11 3.74
N LEU A 43 2.90 3.17 4.56
CA LEU A 43 1.87 3.56 5.53
C LEU A 43 1.33 4.92 5.13
N VAL A 44 0.01 5.03 5.03
CA VAL A 44 -0.67 6.29 4.81
C VAL A 44 -1.38 6.67 6.09
N ILE A 45 -0.95 7.78 6.70
CA ILE A 45 -1.49 8.23 7.97
C ILE A 45 -2.49 9.36 7.70
N LEU A 46 -3.74 9.09 8.01
CA LEU A 46 -4.82 10.07 7.98
C LEU A 46 -5.22 10.42 9.41
N GLU A 47 -6.08 11.40 9.58
CA GLU A 47 -6.62 11.69 10.91
C GLU A 47 -7.45 10.50 11.40
N GLY A 48 -6.98 9.87 12.48
CA GLY A 48 -7.70 8.75 13.11
C GLY A 48 -7.63 7.42 12.39
N ILE A 49 -6.96 7.35 11.24
CA ILE A 49 -6.90 6.12 10.43
C ILE A 49 -5.50 5.94 9.86
N THR A 50 -4.97 4.74 9.95
CA THR A 50 -3.73 4.36 9.28
C THR A 50 -4.04 3.28 8.25
N ILE A 51 -3.54 3.46 7.03
CA ILE A 51 -3.74 2.53 5.93
C ILE A 51 -2.40 1.94 5.53
N PHE A 52 -2.34 0.61 5.44
CA PHE A 52 -1.14 -0.12 5.03
C PHE A 52 -1.31 -0.54 3.57
N ILE A 53 -0.30 -0.29 2.74
CA ILE A 53 -0.36 -0.65 1.32
C ILE A 53 0.90 -1.38 0.90
N GLU A 54 0.72 -2.53 0.28
CA GLU A 54 1.78 -3.27 -0.39
C GLU A 54 1.55 -3.13 -1.90
N PHE A 55 2.55 -2.64 -2.64
CA PHE A 55 2.42 -2.43 -4.08
C PHE A 55 3.02 -3.58 -4.86
N LYS A 56 2.36 -3.97 -5.94
CA LYS A 56 2.81 -4.98 -6.88
C LYS A 56 2.74 -4.44 -8.30
N ALA A 57 3.66 -4.89 -9.16
CA ALA A 57 3.73 -4.43 -10.54
C ALA A 57 2.52 -4.87 -11.37
N SER A 58 1.94 -6.02 -11.05
CA SER A 58 0.74 -6.53 -11.71
C SER A 58 0.06 -7.57 -10.84
N LYS A 59 -1.17 -7.91 -11.21
CA LYS A 59 -1.94 -9.00 -10.59
C LYS A 59 -1.23 -10.35 -10.70
N ARG A 60 -0.35 -10.49 -11.71
CA ARG A 60 0.41 -11.73 -11.95
C ARG A 60 1.71 -11.80 -11.15
N SER A 61 2.07 -10.72 -10.45
CA SER A 61 3.27 -10.72 -9.62
C SER A 61 3.16 -11.79 -8.55
N LYS A 62 4.28 -12.49 -8.32
CA LYS A 62 4.29 -13.53 -7.30
C LYS A 62 4.06 -12.92 -5.92
N PHE A 63 3.08 -13.45 -5.22
CA PHE A 63 2.91 -13.16 -3.80
C PHE A 63 3.94 -13.91 -3.00
N GLN A 64 4.55 -13.21 -2.08
CA GLN A 64 5.23 -13.88 -0.99
C GLN A 64 4.15 -14.25 0.04
N PRO A 65 4.14 -15.50 0.53
CA PRO A 65 3.11 -15.93 1.49
C PRO A 65 2.96 -14.99 2.68
N LEU A 66 4.07 -14.44 3.17
CA LEU A 66 4.05 -13.52 4.31
C LEU A 66 3.33 -12.20 4.00
N GLN A 67 3.39 -11.71 2.76
CA GLN A 67 2.69 -10.48 2.38
C GLN A 67 1.17 -10.66 2.49
N LYS A 68 0.68 -11.79 2.00
CA LYS A 68 -0.75 -12.10 2.09
C LYS A 68 -1.17 -12.29 3.55
N GLU A 69 -0.35 -13.01 4.32
CA GLU A 69 -0.62 -13.26 5.73
C GLU A 69 -0.69 -11.95 6.53
N TRP A 70 0.24 -11.03 6.33
CA TRP A 70 0.21 -9.75 7.01
C TRP A 70 -1.00 -8.91 6.61
N ASN A 71 -1.36 -8.92 5.31
CA ASN A 71 -2.54 -8.20 4.86
C ASN A 71 -3.81 -8.70 5.55
N GLU A 72 -3.96 -10.01 5.67
CA GLU A 72 -5.09 -10.62 6.36
C GLU A 72 -5.10 -10.29 7.85
N LYS A 73 -3.95 -10.42 8.52
CA LYS A 73 -3.83 -10.10 9.95
C LYS A 73 -4.16 -8.66 10.27
N LEU A 74 -3.68 -7.73 9.45
CA LEU A 74 -3.94 -6.32 9.67
C LEU A 74 -5.43 -6.00 9.50
N ASN A 75 -6.06 -6.53 8.47
CA ASN A 75 -7.49 -6.34 8.26
C ASN A 75 -8.31 -6.98 9.36
N ASP A 76 -7.96 -8.19 9.78
CA ASP A 76 -8.65 -8.89 10.86
C ASP A 76 -8.51 -8.19 12.22
N SER A 77 -7.44 -7.42 12.38
CA SER A 77 -7.19 -6.64 13.61
C SER A 77 -7.86 -5.26 13.61
N GLY A 78 -8.66 -4.96 12.60
CA GLY A 78 -9.38 -3.69 12.52
C GLY A 78 -8.64 -2.57 11.82
N HIS A 79 -7.52 -2.86 11.17
CA HIS A 79 -6.79 -1.90 10.36
C HIS A 79 -7.19 -2.04 8.89
N PHE A 80 -6.82 -1.04 8.10
CA PHE A 80 -7.03 -1.10 6.65
C PHE A 80 -5.71 -1.48 5.98
N SER A 81 -5.69 -2.60 5.26
CA SER A 81 -4.50 -3.07 4.58
C SER A 81 -4.87 -3.55 3.19
N TYR A 82 -4.11 -3.12 2.19
CA TYR A 82 -4.37 -3.40 0.78
C TYR A 82 -3.13 -3.92 0.08
N ILE A 83 -3.33 -4.87 -0.82
CA ILE A 83 -2.32 -5.24 -1.81
C ILE A 83 -2.77 -4.58 -3.11
N CYS A 84 -1.99 -3.60 -3.56
CA CYS A 84 -2.38 -2.72 -4.66
C CYS A 84 -1.55 -3.01 -5.91
N TYR A 85 -2.23 -3.28 -7.01
CA TYR A 85 -1.63 -3.44 -8.32
C TYR A 85 -2.45 -2.65 -9.33
N PRO A 86 -1.94 -2.41 -10.56
CA PRO A 86 -2.65 -1.53 -11.51
C PRO A 86 -4.09 -1.92 -11.75
N GLU A 87 -4.39 -3.22 -11.73
CA GLU A 87 -5.73 -3.72 -12.04
C GLU A 87 -6.78 -3.40 -10.97
N ASN A 88 -6.36 -3.16 -9.70
CA ASN A 88 -7.30 -2.82 -8.62
C ASN A 88 -7.08 -1.43 -8.02
N ALA A 89 -6.14 -0.68 -8.58
CA ALA A 89 -5.73 0.61 -8.00
C ALA A 89 -6.89 1.62 -7.89
N ASP A 90 -7.71 1.72 -8.93
CA ASP A 90 -8.83 2.67 -8.91
C ASP A 90 -9.86 2.30 -7.84
N ASP A 91 -10.13 1.01 -7.67
CA ASP A 91 -11.05 0.54 -6.65
C ASP A 91 -10.52 0.83 -5.25
N ILE A 92 -9.22 0.60 -5.03
CA ILE A 92 -8.59 0.88 -3.75
C ILE A 92 -8.62 2.39 -3.45
N LEU A 93 -8.30 3.21 -4.44
CA LEU A 93 -8.34 4.66 -4.24
C LEU A 93 -9.75 5.14 -3.90
N ALA A 94 -10.77 4.62 -4.57
CA ALA A 94 -12.16 4.95 -4.29
C ALA A 94 -12.54 4.56 -2.86
N GLU A 95 -12.10 3.39 -2.41
CA GLU A 95 -12.37 2.94 -1.05
C GLU A 95 -11.66 3.80 -0.01
N ILE A 96 -10.43 4.17 -0.24
CA ILE A 96 -9.69 5.07 0.67
C ILE A 96 -10.37 6.42 0.76
N LYS A 97 -10.85 6.96 -0.35
CA LYS A 97 -11.60 8.21 -0.36
C LYS A 97 -12.89 8.12 0.46
N ARG A 98 -13.53 6.96 0.44
CA ARG A 98 -14.77 6.74 1.19
C ARG A 98 -14.53 6.67 2.70
N ILE A 99 -13.42 6.06 3.13
CA ILE A 99 -13.12 5.90 4.56
C ILE A 99 -12.37 7.08 5.16
N ALA A 100 -11.82 7.94 4.32
CA ALA A 100 -11.05 9.09 4.77
C ALA A 100 -11.92 10.20 5.38
#